data_be4930ee8f133812c7805aceb7607ef6
#
_entry.id   be4930ee8f133812c7805aceb7607ef6
#
_cell.length_a   1.000
_cell.length_b   1.000
_cell.length_c   1.000
_cell.angle_alpha   90.00
_cell.angle_beta   90.00
_cell.angle_gamma   90.00
#
_symmetry.space_group_name_H-M   'P 1'
#
loop_
_entity.id
_entity.type
_entity.pdbx_description
1 polymer ?
#
loop_
_entity_poly.entity_id
_entity_poly.type
_entity_poly.pdbx_seq_one_letter_code
_entity_poly.pdbx_strand_id
1 'polypeptide(L)'
;MGMQTVLLVEDEESFIDALTIGLKKEGFRVEVARDGMEALAKFDIVQPDVVLLDVMLPKISGIDVCRQLRKRTQVPIIMVTAKGAEIDTVVGLEVGADDYITKPYRMRELVARMRAVL
;
A
#
# COMPACT_ATOMS: atom_id res chain seq x y z
N MET A 1 -17.69 -16.37 0.04
CA MET A 1 -16.73 -15.38 0.51
C MET A 1 -15.55 -15.32 -0.42
N GLY A 2 -15.28 -14.16 -0.95
CA GLY A 2 -14.19 -13.98 -1.88
C GLY A 2 -12.88 -13.70 -1.18
N MET A 3 -11.79 -13.79 -1.95
CA MET A 3 -10.48 -13.36 -1.50
C MET A 3 -10.48 -11.84 -1.38
N GLN A 4 -9.78 -11.34 -0.38
CA GLN A 4 -9.58 -9.89 -0.25
C GLN A 4 -8.53 -9.45 -1.25
N THR A 5 -8.72 -8.26 -1.80
CA THR A 5 -7.86 -7.70 -2.83
C THR A 5 -6.97 -6.63 -2.25
N VAL A 6 -5.68 -6.74 -2.56
CA VAL A 6 -4.66 -5.74 -2.22
C VAL A 6 -4.30 -4.96 -3.47
N LEU A 7 -4.32 -3.64 -3.38
CA LEU A 7 -3.70 -2.80 -4.40
C LEU A 7 -2.28 -2.49 -3.92
N LEU A 8 -1.30 -3.05 -4.59
CA LEU A 8 0.11 -2.88 -4.27
C LEU A 8 0.69 -1.77 -5.14
N VAL A 9 1.03 -0.65 -4.51
CA VAL A 9 1.59 0.52 -5.21
C VAL A 9 3.08 0.58 -4.93
N GLU A 10 3.87 0.14 -5.91
CA GLU A 10 5.31 -0.05 -5.79
C GLU A 10 5.92 0.00 -7.19
N ASP A 11 7.07 0.64 -7.35
CA ASP A 11 7.71 0.75 -8.67
C ASP A 11 8.92 -0.18 -8.86
N GLU A 12 9.42 -0.79 -7.80
CA GLU A 12 10.58 -1.65 -7.87
C GLU A 12 10.17 -3.11 -8.10
N GLU A 13 10.54 -3.65 -9.28
CA GLU A 13 10.08 -4.98 -9.71
C GLU A 13 10.43 -6.10 -8.73
N SER A 14 11.61 -6.05 -8.10
CA SER A 14 12.01 -7.10 -7.16
C SER A 14 11.07 -7.14 -5.95
N PHE A 15 10.64 -5.99 -5.45
CA PHE A 15 9.67 -5.93 -4.37
C PHE A 15 8.28 -6.37 -4.84
N ILE A 16 7.88 -5.95 -6.04
CA ILE A 16 6.58 -6.35 -6.60
C ILE A 16 6.50 -7.88 -6.70
N ASP A 17 7.53 -8.50 -7.25
CA ASP A 17 7.55 -9.96 -7.43
C ASP A 17 7.47 -10.69 -6.09
N ALA A 18 8.33 -10.29 -5.13
CA ALA A 18 8.36 -10.93 -3.82
C ALA A 18 7.03 -10.76 -3.07
N LEU A 19 6.49 -9.55 -3.07
CA LEU A 19 5.22 -9.26 -2.40
C LEU A 19 4.06 -9.99 -3.04
N THR A 20 4.01 -10.03 -4.37
CA THR A 20 2.94 -10.71 -5.08
C THR A 20 2.91 -12.19 -4.74
N ILE A 21 4.07 -12.85 -4.76
CA ILE A 21 4.17 -14.26 -4.40
C ILE A 21 3.73 -14.48 -2.95
N GLY A 22 4.28 -13.69 -2.03
CA GLY A 22 4.00 -13.86 -0.60
C GLY A 22 2.54 -13.60 -0.26
N LEU A 23 1.96 -12.54 -0.81
CA LEU A 23 0.57 -12.18 -0.53
C LEU A 23 -0.41 -13.20 -1.13
N LYS A 24 -0.13 -13.71 -2.31
CA LYS A 24 -0.98 -14.75 -2.90
C LYS A 24 -0.96 -16.03 -2.06
N LYS A 25 0.19 -16.39 -1.49
CA LYS A 25 0.28 -17.53 -0.58
C LYS A 25 -0.58 -17.35 0.66
N GLU A 26 -0.77 -16.09 1.10
CA GLU A 26 -1.60 -15.78 2.26
C GLU A 26 -3.07 -15.63 1.91
N GLY A 27 -3.44 -15.85 0.66
CA GLY A 27 -4.83 -15.84 0.23
C GLY A 27 -5.34 -14.52 -0.31
N PHE A 28 -4.46 -13.58 -0.60
CA PHE A 28 -4.87 -12.29 -1.17
C PHE A 28 -4.83 -12.32 -2.70
N ARG A 29 -5.76 -11.59 -3.30
CA ARG A 29 -5.68 -11.22 -4.70
C ARG A 29 -4.84 -9.95 -4.78
N VAL A 30 -3.88 -9.88 -5.71
CA VAL A 30 -2.95 -8.76 -5.81
C VAL A 30 -3.11 -8.05 -7.14
N GLU A 31 -3.34 -6.74 -7.08
CA GLU A 31 -3.33 -5.85 -8.23
C GLU A 31 -2.18 -4.87 -8.03
N VAL A 32 -1.44 -4.58 -9.07
CA VAL A 32 -0.22 -3.78 -8.97
C VAL A 32 -0.37 -2.46 -9.71
N ALA A 33 0.07 -1.37 -9.08
CA ALA A 33 0.24 -0.08 -9.71
C ALA A 33 1.69 0.35 -9.49
N ARG A 34 2.35 0.84 -10.52
CA ARG A 34 3.77 1.15 -10.46
C ARG A 34 4.10 2.61 -10.25
N ASP A 35 3.08 3.46 -10.22
CA ASP A 35 3.23 4.87 -9.88
C ASP A 35 1.91 5.39 -9.32
N GLY A 36 1.96 6.62 -8.80
CA GLY A 36 0.79 7.21 -8.14
C GLY A 36 -0.38 7.46 -9.08
N MET A 37 -0.13 7.83 -10.32
CA MET A 37 -1.20 8.06 -11.29
C MET A 37 -1.93 6.76 -11.63
N GLU A 38 -1.16 5.69 -11.85
CA GLU A 38 -1.73 4.37 -12.09
C GLU A 38 -2.53 3.89 -10.88
N ALA A 39 -2.04 4.16 -9.66
CA ALA A 39 -2.74 3.78 -8.44
C ALA A 39 -4.11 4.43 -8.35
N LEU A 40 -4.20 5.74 -8.63
CA LEU A 40 -5.46 6.46 -8.57
C LEU A 40 -6.45 5.94 -9.63
N ALA A 41 -5.97 5.67 -10.84
CA ALA A 41 -6.80 5.12 -11.90
C ALA A 41 -7.28 3.71 -11.57
N LYS A 42 -6.39 2.84 -11.11
CA LYS A 42 -6.73 1.46 -10.77
C LYS A 42 -7.62 1.33 -9.56
N PHE A 43 -7.49 2.25 -8.61
CA PHE A 43 -8.30 2.19 -7.39
C PHE A 43 -9.79 2.12 -7.71
N ASP A 44 -10.25 2.98 -8.60
CA ASP A 44 -11.67 3.04 -8.95
C ASP A 44 -12.16 1.78 -9.67
N ILE A 45 -11.27 1.16 -10.45
CA ILE A 45 -11.60 -0.06 -11.21
C ILE A 45 -11.57 -1.29 -10.31
N VAL A 46 -10.52 -1.41 -9.51
CA VAL A 46 -10.25 -2.61 -8.69
C VAL A 46 -11.08 -2.63 -7.43
N GLN A 47 -11.30 -1.48 -6.81
CA GLN A 47 -11.95 -1.35 -5.51
C GLN A 47 -11.35 -2.30 -4.47
N PRO A 48 -10.07 -2.10 -4.14
CA PRO A 48 -9.37 -3.02 -3.23
C PRO A 48 -9.90 -2.93 -1.81
N ASP A 49 -9.61 -3.97 -1.04
CA ASP A 49 -9.94 -4.02 0.39
C ASP A 49 -8.86 -3.35 1.24
N VAL A 50 -7.63 -3.28 0.73
CA VAL A 50 -6.52 -2.62 1.40
C VAL A 50 -5.52 -2.13 0.35
N VAL A 51 -4.85 -1.02 0.64
CA VAL A 51 -3.82 -0.44 -0.23
C VAL A 51 -2.48 -0.49 0.50
N LEU A 52 -1.47 -1.09 -0.13
CA LEU A 52 -0.08 -0.98 0.31
C LEU A 52 0.58 0.07 -0.56
N LEU A 53 1.06 1.13 0.06
CA LEU A 53 1.43 2.34 -0.65
C LEU A 53 2.84 2.78 -0.29
N ASP A 54 3.77 2.62 -1.22
CA ASP A 54 5.14 3.10 -1.03
C ASP A 54 5.13 4.64 -1.04
N VAL A 55 5.84 5.23 -0.09
CA VAL A 55 5.98 6.69 -0.02
C VAL A 55 6.82 7.20 -1.20
N MET A 56 7.88 6.48 -1.55
CA MET A 56 8.82 6.89 -2.59
C MET A 56 8.39 6.36 -3.95
N LEU A 57 7.49 7.07 -4.60
CA LEU A 57 6.97 6.71 -5.92
C LEU A 57 7.38 7.74 -6.96
N PRO A 58 7.54 7.31 -8.24
CA PRO A 58 7.71 8.27 -9.31
C PRO A 58 6.40 9.05 -9.58
N LYS A 59 6.51 10.22 -10.15
CA LYS A 59 5.42 11.12 -10.54
C LYS A 59 4.75 11.77 -9.35
N ILE A 60 3.99 11.03 -8.57
CA ILE A 60 3.29 11.53 -7.37
C ILE A 60 3.76 10.71 -6.18
N SER A 61 4.14 11.37 -5.07
CA SER A 61 4.56 10.66 -3.87
C SER A 61 3.42 9.85 -3.28
N GLY A 62 3.74 8.80 -2.51
CA GLY A 62 2.73 8.01 -1.83
C GLY A 62 1.89 8.83 -0.86
N ILE A 63 2.48 9.86 -0.25
CA ILE A 63 1.75 10.76 0.64
C ILE A 63 0.65 11.49 -0.12
N ASP A 64 0.96 12.00 -1.32
CA ASP A 64 -0.04 12.69 -2.15
C ASP A 64 -1.11 11.72 -2.66
N VAL A 65 -0.73 10.49 -3.00
CA VAL A 65 -1.70 9.46 -3.38
C VAL A 65 -2.67 9.19 -2.22
N CYS A 66 -2.15 9.06 -1.00
CA CYS A 66 -2.97 8.85 0.18
C CYS A 66 -3.95 10.01 0.38
N ARG A 67 -3.47 11.24 0.25
CA ARG A 67 -4.31 12.42 0.37
C ARG A 67 -5.44 12.41 -0.64
N GLN A 68 -5.14 12.06 -1.90
CA GLN A 68 -6.15 11.99 -2.94
C GLN A 68 -7.16 10.88 -2.68
N LEU A 69 -6.70 9.70 -2.24
CA LEU A 69 -7.60 8.60 -1.92
C LEU A 69 -8.54 8.96 -0.76
N ARG A 70 -8.05 9.66 0.25
CA ARG A 70 -8.87 10.03 1.40
C ARG A 70 -10.00 10.99 1.06
N LYS A 71 -9.93 11.69 -0.06
CA LYS A 71 -11.02 12.54 -0.53
C LYS A 71 -12.22 11.73 -1.01
N ARG A 72 -12.04 10.47 -1.35
CA ARG A 72 -13.09 9.64 -1.97
C ARG A 72 -13.32 8.29 -1.30
N THR A 73 -12.50 7.89 -0.32
CA THR A 73 -12.65 6.56 0.27
C THR A 73 -12.06 6.49 1.66
N GLN A 74 -12.55 5.52 2.45
CA GLN A 74 -12.00 5.17 3.75
C GLN A 74 -11.28 3.81 3.72
N VAL A 75 -10.89 3.35 2.53
CA VAL A 75 -10.18 2.08 2.39
C VAL A 75 -8.93 2.07 3.29
N PRO A 76 -8.64 0.95 3.98
CA PRO A 76 -7.41 0.86 4.75
C PRO A 76 -6.16 1.07 3.90
N ILE A 77 -5.27 1.94 4.36
CA ILE A 77 -4.01 2.23 3.68
C ILE A 77 -2.85 2.00 4.64
N ILE A 78 -1.91 1.16 4.22
CA ILE A 78 -0.66 0.96 4.93
C ILE A 78 0.45 1.59 4.11
N MET A 79 1.15 2.56 4.70
CA MET A 79 2.28 3.21 4.06
C MET A 79 3.53 2.36 4.23
N VAL A 80 4.33 2.27 3.19
CA VAL A 80 5.62 1.60 3.24
C VAL A 80 6.72 2.67 3.18
N THR A 81 7.55 2.75 4.20
CA THR A 81 8.55 3.81 4.35
C THR A 81 9.96 3.25 4.40
N ALA A 82 10.95 4.08 4.06
CA ALA A 82 12.34 3.71 4.23
C ALA A 82 12.74 3.78 5.71
N LYS A 83 13.69 2.95 6.10
CA LYS A 83 14.25 2.98 7.45
C LYS A 83 14.81 4.38 7.75
N GLY A 84 14.42 4.95 8.88
CA GLY A 84 14.87 6.28 9.31
C GLY A 84 14.04 7.43 8.75
N ALA A 85 13.02 7.16 7.96
CA ALA A 85 12.14 8.20 7.40
C ALA A 85 10.98 8.51 8.35
N GLU A 86 11.28 8.94 9.57
CA GLU A 86 10.26 9.24 10.59
C GLU A 86 9.29 10.32 10.15
N ILE A 87 9.79 11.34 9.46
CA ILE A 87 8.95 12.44 9.00
C ILE A 87 7.90 11.96 8.01
N ASP A 88 8.26 11.00 7.14
CA ASP A 88 7.30 10.43 6.19
C ASP A 88 6.22 9.64 6.91
N THR A 89 6.57 8.95 7.98
CA THR A 89 5.61 8.22 8.81
C THR A 89 4.61 9.16 9.45
N VAL A 90 5.09 10.24 10.07
CA VAL A 90 4.22 11.23 10.71
C VAL A 90 3.28 11.86 9.70
N VAL A 91 3.79 12.32 8.57
CA VAL A 91 2.98 12.97 7.54
C VAL A 91 1.99 11.97 6.94
N GLY A 92 2.40 10.72 6.71
CA GLY A 92 1.50 9.69 6.20
C GLY A 92 0.30 9.45 7.11
N LEU A 93 0.54 9.35 8.42
CA LEU A 93 -0.55 9.19 9.39
C LEU A 93 -1.44 10.43 9.44
N GLU A 94 -0.86 11.63 9.37
CA GLU A 94 -1.62 12.87 9.37
C GLU A 94 -2.53 13.02 8.16
N VAL A 95 -2.11 12.52 6.99
CA VAL A 95 -2.96 12.58 5.78
C VAL A 95 -3.95 11.42 5.71
N GLY A 96 -3.94 10.53 6.69
CA GLY A 96 -4.98 9.55 6.84
C GLY A 96 -4.62 8.09 6.58
N ALA A 97 -3.34 7.74 6.56
CA ALA A 97 -2.94 6.32 6.53
C ALA A 97 -3.33 5.64 7.83
N ASP A 98 -3.70 4.37 7.76
CA ASP A 98 -4.13 3.60 8.93
C ASP A 98 -2.96 3.00 9.69
N ASP A 99 -1.87 2.72 8.99
CA ASP A 99 -0.68 2.14 9.58
C ASP A 99 0.50 2.37 8.64
N TYR A 100 1.68 2.01 9.08
CA TYR A 100 2.88 2.06 8.27
C TYR A 100 3.77 0.86 8.58
N ILE A 101 4.67 0.54 7.66
CA ILE A 101 5.69 -0.48 7.86
C ILE A 101 7.00 0.04 7.25
N THR A 102 8.12 -0.25 7.92
CA THR A 102 9.43 0.24 7.50
C THR A 102 10.18 -0.83 6.72
N LYS A 103 10.74 -0.47 5.57
CA LYS A 103 11.65 -1.36 4.81
C LYS A 103 13.00 -1.44 5.51
N PRO A 104 13.63 -2.61 5.58
CA PRO A 104 13.11 -3.89 5.16
C PRO A 104 12.13 -4.46 6.19
N TYR A 105 11.15 -5.21 5.74
CA TYR A 105 10.16 -5.81 6.62
C TYR A 105 10.02 -7.31 6.29
N ARG A 106 9.42 -8.05 7.23
CA ARG A 106 9.14 -9.47 7.04
C ARG A 106 7.70 -9.63 6.56
N MET A 107 7.48 -10.62 5.70
CA MET A 107 6.13 -10.90 5.18
C MET A 107 5.13 -11.13 6.32
N ARG A 108 5.55 -11.83 7.38
CA ARG A 108 4.67 -12.07 8.53
C ARG A 108 4.19 -10.78 9.19
N GLU A 109 5.09 -9.81 9.33
CA GLU A 109 4.74 -8.52 9.91
C GLU A 109 3.76 -7.77 9.02
N LEU A 110 4.03 -7.74 7.71
CA LEU A 110 3.17 -7.06 6.75
C LEU A 110 1.76 -7.65 6.77
N VAL A 111 1.65 -8.96 6.70
CA VAL A 111 0.35 -9.65 6.69
C VAL A 111 -0.40 -9.41 7.99
N ALA A 112 0.30 -9.43 9.13
CA ALA A 112 -0.33 -9.15 10.41
C ALA A 112 -0.91 -7.74 10.47
N ARG A 113 -0.18 -6.74 9.96
CA ARG A 113 -0.67 -5.36 9.91
C ARG A 113 -1.84 -5.21 8.95
N MET A 114 -1.79 -5.89 7.80
CA MET A 114 -2.90 -5.88 6.85
C MET A 114 -4.17 -6.45 7.47
N ARG A 115 -4.06 -7.59 8.14
CA ARG A 115 -5.21 -8.22 8.80
C ARG A 115 -5.77 -7.37 9.94
N ALA A 116 -4.91 -6.61 10.61
CA ALA A 116 -5.34 -5.74 11.70
C ALA A 116 -6.20 -4.57 11.21
N VAL A 117 -5.95 -4.07 10.01
CA VAL A 117 -6.73 -2.94 9.44
C VAL A 117 -7.91 -3.40 8.58
N LEU A 118 -7.95 -4.67 8.23
CA LEU A 118 -9.06 -5.26 7.47
C LEU A 118 -10.25 -5.66 8.41
#